data_609ba9ff6a8568dcb2d2dbdfeacf60a9
#
_entry.id   609ba9ff6a8568dcb2d2dbdfeacf60a9
#
_cell.length_a   1.000
_cell.length_b   1.000
_cell.length_c   1.000
_cell.angle_alpha   90.00
_cell.angle_beta   90.00
_cell.angle_gamma   90.00
#
_symmetry.space_group_name_H-M   'P 1'
#
loop_
_entity.id
_entity.type
_entity.pdbx_description
1 polymer ?
#
loop_
_entity_poly.entity_id
_entity_poly.type
_entity_poly.pdbx_seq_one_letter_code
_entity_poly.pdbx_strand_id
1 'polypeptide(L)'
;NSHGDFILYGRLYDFKEISSTPLMARITIDLELREVKSGSTVWTHYYSHDEPVSGKDVSAVVAALDRNAQRGMGEVKSSLEQYFSTRSLN
;
A
#
# COMPACT_ATOMS: atom_id res chain seq x y z
N ASN A 1 -19.57 -6.90 17.25
CA ASN A 1 -20.70 -6.13 16.79
C ASN A 1 -21.32 -6.76 15.55
N SER A 2 -22.47 -6.26 15.13
CA SER A 2 -23.25 -6.85 14.04
C SER A 2 -22.56 -6.73 12.67
N HIS A 3 -21.61 -5.84 12.56
CA HIS A 3 -20.91 -5.61 11.28
C HIS A 3 -19.69 -6.49 11.10
N GLY A 4 -19.32 -7.21 12.16
CA GLY A 4 -18.13 -8.02 12.15
C GLY A 4 -16.86 -7.17 12.22
N ASP A 5 -15.77 -7.84 12.45
CA ASP A 5 -14.47 -7.21 12.54
C ASP A 5 -13.61 -7.66 11.37
N PHE A 6 -12.64 -6.82 11.05
CA PHE A 6 -11.68 -7.11 10.00
C PHE A 6 -10.27 -6.96 10.52
N ILE A 7 -9.35 -7.71 9.94
CA ILE A 7 -7.93 -7.56 10.21
C ILE A 7 -7.23 -7.28 8.89
N LEU A 8 -6.41 -6.24 8.87
CA LEU A 8 -5.59 -5.91 7.71
C LEU A 8 -4.20 -6.48 7.92
N TYR A 9 -3.79 -7.36 7.02
CA TYR A 9 -2.45 -7.92 6.99
C TYR A 9 -1.66 -7.25 5.88
N GLY A 10 -0.39 -7.01 6.15
CA GLY A 10 0.49 -6.44 5.15
C GLY A 10 1.81 -7.20 5.11
N ARG A 11 2.35 -7.35 3.90
CA ARG A 11 3.68 -7.90 3.70
C ARG A 11 4.48 -6.92 2.86
N LEU A 12 5.52 -6.38 3.47
CA LEU A 12 6.39 -5.40 2.82
C LEU A 12 7.57 -6.13 2.20
N TYR A 13 7.66 -6.08 0.88
CA TYR A 13 8.75 -6.73 0.14
C TYR A 13 9.90 -5.78 -0.11
N ASP A 14 9.59 -4.54 -0.47
CA ASP A 14 10.60 -3.55 -0.80
C ASP A 14 10.26 -2.21 -0.16
N PHE A 15 11.25 -1.61 0.46
CA PHE A 15 11.20 -0.24 0.95
C PHE A 15 12.65 0.24 0.90
N LYS A 16 13.09 0.65 -0.31
CA LYS A 16 14.51 0.78 -0.54
C LYS A 16 14.84 1.67 -1.73
N GLU A 17 16.10 2.09 -1.77
CA GLU A 17 16.69 2.74 -2.91
C GLU A 17 17.07 1.68 -3.96
N ILE A 18 16.81 1.99 -5.21
CA ILE A 18 17.24 1.18 -6.34
C ILE A 18 18.36 1.96 -7.04
N SER A 19 19.55 1.39 -7.04
CA SER A 19 20.72 1.97 -7.68
C SER A 19 20.62 1.79 -9.19
N SER A 20 20.03 2.77 -9.82
CA SER A 20 19.82 2.76 -11.28
C SER A 20 20.03 4.19 -11.78
N THR A 21 19.91 4.38 -13.10
CA THR A 21 19.98 5.70 -13.70
C THR A 21 18.67 5.94 -14.44
N PRO A 22 17.79 6.78 -13.92
CA PRO A 22 17.91 7.56 -12.68
C PRO A 22 17.74 6.70 -11.42
N LEU A 23 18.19 7.26 -10.29
CA LEU A 23 18.04 6.64 -8.99
C LEU A 23 16.56 6.61 -8.61
N MET A 24 16.09 5.49 -8.07
CA MET A 24 14.68 5.29 -7.73
C MET A 24 14.52 4.86 -6.28
N ALA A 25 13.34 5.13 -5.74
CA ALA A 25 12.94 4.64 -4.42
C ALA A 25 11.74 3.73 -4.59
N ARG A 26 11.88 2.47 -4.22
CA ARG A 26 10.87 1.44 -4.45
C ARG A 26 10.12 1.07 -3.19
N ILE A 27 8.80 1.00 -3.31
CA ILE A 27 7.95 0.38 -2.29
C ILE A 27 7.13 -0.70 -2.96
N THR A 28 7.18 -1.90 -2.38
CA THR A 28 6.34 -3.02 -2.82
C THR A 28 5.69 -3.63 -1.60
N ILE A 29 4.36 -3.64 -1.58
CA ILE A 29 3.60 -4.16 -0.46
C ILE A 29 2.39 -4.94 -0.97
N ASP A 30 2.09 -6.02 -0.28
CA ASP A 30 0.92 -6.83 -0.56
C ASP A 30 0.01 -6.76 0.67
N LEU A 31 -1.26 -6.45 0.45
CA LEU A 31 -2.23 -6.24 1.52
C LEU A 31 -3.39 -7.21 1.37
N GLU A 32 -3.90 -7.62 2.51
CA GLU A 32 -5.02 -8.55 2.58
C GLU A 32 -5.93 -8.14 3.72
N LEU A 33 -7.22 -7.99 3.42
CA LEU A 33 -8.23 -7.76 4.45
C LEU A 33 -8.99 -9.05 4.69
N ARG A 34 -9.02 -9.47 5.94
CA ARG A 34 -9.67 -10.72 6.32
C ARG A 34 -10.79 -10.44 7.30
N GLU A 35 -11.94 -11.04 7.03
CA GLU A 35 -13.08 -10.99 7.95
C GLU A 35 -12.83 -11.98 9.09
N VAL A 36 -12.90 -11.50 10.32
CA VAL A 36 -12.58 -12.32 11.49
C VAL A 36 -13.61 -13.47 11.66
N LYS A 37 -14.86 -13.17 11.48
CA LYS A 37 -15.94 -14.11 11.74
C LYS A 37 -15.87 -15.34 10.83
N SER A 38 -15.65 -15.14 9.55
CA SER A 38 -15.56 -16.24 8.56
C SER A 38 -14.15 -16.77 8.35
N GLY A 39 -13.15 -15.98 8.72
CA GLY A 39 -11.76 -16.28 8.43
C GLY A 39 -11.39 -16.08 6.96
N SER A 40 -12.29 -15.52 6.18
CA SER A 40 -12.12 -15.38 4.73
C SER A 40 -11.41 -14.09 4.36
N THR A 41 -10.56 -14.18 3.34
CA THR A 41 -9.98 -13.00 2.71
C THR A 41 -11.05 -12.36 1.82
N VAL A 42 -11.36 -11.10 2.08
CA VAL A 42 -12.44 -10.39 1.38
C VAL A 42 -11.93 -9.31 0.46
N TRP A 43 -10.67 -8.93 0.59
CA TRP A 43 -10.06 -7.89 -0.24
C TRP A 43 -8.56 -8.08 -0.24
N THR A 44 -7.93 -7.90 -1.40
CA THR A 44 -6.47 -7.88 -1.52
C THR A 44 -6.06 -6.70 -2.38
N HIS A 45 -4.86 -6.22 -2.14
CA HIS A 45 -4.30 -5.14 -2.94
C HIS A 45 -2.79 -5.27 -2.98
N TYR A 46 -2.26 -5.28 -4.18
CA TYR A 46 -0.82 -5.30 -4.41
C TYR A 46 -0.39 -3.93 -4.90
N TYR A 47 0.62 -3.36 -4.29
CA TYR A 47 1.16 -2.06 -4.67
C TYR A 47 2.66 -2.20 -4.92
N SER A 48 3.11 -1.74 -6.07
CA SER A 48 4.53 -1.65 -6.38
C SER A 48 4.77 -0.42 -7.23
N HIS A 49 5.67 0.44 -6.77
CA HIS A 49 5.94 1.68 -7.47
C HIS A 49 7.37 2.14 -7.21
N ASP A 50 8.01 2.64 -8.27
CA ASP A 50 9.33 3.24 -8.20
C ASP A 50 9.17 4.74 -8.38
N GLU A 51 9.61 5.50 -7.38
CA GLU A 51 9.53 6.95 -7.40
C GLU A 51 10.91 7.52 -7.71
N PRO A 52 11.03 8.45 -8.69
CA PRO A 52 12.32 9.05 -9.00
C PRO A 52 12.87 9.84 -7.81
N VAL A 53 14.17 9.72 -7.58
CA VAL A 53 14.86 10.46 -6.54
C VAL A 53 15.47 11.72 -7.15
N SER A 54 15.10 12.89 -6.61
CA SER A 54 15.59 14.18 -7.09
C SER A 54 16.82 14.60 -6.29
N GLY A 55 17.94 14.01 -6.59
CA GLY A 55 19.20 14.29 -5.89
C GLY A 55 19.93 13.01 -5.58
N LYS A 56 21.02 13.12 -4.81
CA LYS A 56 21.89 11.98 -4.53
C LYS A 56 22.09 11.72 -3.04
N ASP A 57 21.58 12.60 -2.18
CA ASP A 57 21.77 12.45 -0.75
C ASP A 57 20.65 11.67 -0.10
N VAL A 58 20.84 11.31 1.15
CA VAL A 58 19.88 10.53 1.93
C VAL A 58 18.54 11.25 2.04
N SER A 59 18.57 12.57 2.19
CA SER A 59 17.33 13.36 2.28
C SER A 59 16.47 13.23 1.02
N ALA A 60 17.13 13.20 -0.15
CA ALA A 60 16.41 13.04 -1.42
C ALA A 60 15.76 11.67 -1.52
N VAL A 61 16.45 10.63 -1.05
CA VAL A 61 15.92 9.26 -1.04
C VAL A 61 14.71 9.17 -0.09
N VAL A 62 14.84 9.73 1.11
CA VAL A 62 13.75 9.74 2.10
C VAL A 62 12.53 10.48 1.56
N ALA A 63 12.74 11.62 0.90
CA ALA A 63 11.65 12.39 0.30
C ALA A 63 10.93 11.59 -0.78
N ALA A 64 11.67 10.84 -1.60
CA ALA A 64 11.07 10.01 -2.63
C ALA A 64 10.28 8.84 -2.03
N LEU A 65 10.82 8.21 -0.98
CA LEU A 65 10.10 7.15 -0.27
C LEU A 65 8.81 7.69 0.36
N ASP A 66 8.85 8.91 0.90
CA ASP A 66 7.67 9.55 1.48
C ASP A 66 6.59 9.80 0.42
N ARG A 67 6.97 10.36 -0.73
CA ARG A 67 6.02 10.57 -1.83
C ARG A 67 5.42 9.25 -2.30
N ASN A 68 6.26 8.21 -2.40
CA ASN A 68 5.82 6.88 -2.80
C ASN A 68 4.82 6.30 -1.78
N ALA A 69 5.13 6.43 -0.49
CA ALA A 69 4.24 5.94 0.58
C ALA A 69 2.90 6.66 0.55
N GLN A 70 2.89 7.97 0.35
CA GLN A 70 1.65 8.73 0.28
C GLN A 70 0.80 8.33 -0.92
N ARG A 71 1.43 8.09 -2.06
CA ARG A 71 0.76 7.58 -3.25
C ARG A 71 0.11 6.22 -2.97
N GLY A 72 0.87 5.32 -2.35
CA GLY A 72 0.38 3.98 -2.00
C GLY A 72 -0.79 4.03 -1.02
N MET A 73 -0.69 4.87 0.00
CA MET A 73 -1.78 5.04 0.97
C MET A 73 -3.04 5.57 0.31
N GLY A 74 -2.92 6.52 -0.61
CA GLY A 74 -4.05 7.04 -1.35
C GLY A 74 -4.74 5.98 -2.19
N GLU A 75 -3.94 5.15 -2.87
CA GLU A 75 -4.45 4.06 -3.69
C GLU A 75 -5.17 3.01 -2.84
N VAL A 76 -4.57 2.62 -1.72
CA VAL A 76 -5.15 1.65 -0.79
C VAL A 76 -6.46 2.18 -0.19
N LYS A 77 -6.45 3.45 0.21
CA LYS A 77 -7.65 4.09 0.77
C LYS A 77 -8.79 4.05 -0.25
N SER A 78 -8.53 4.44 -1.49
CA SER A 78 -9.55 4.43 -2.54
C SER A 78 -10.09 3.04 -2.80
N SER A 79 -9.20 2.05 -2.84
CA SER A 79 -9.59 0.66 -3.09
C SER A 79 -10.45 0.11 -1.94
N LEU A 80 -10.07 0.39 -0.70
CA LEU A 80 -10.85 -0.04 0.47
C LEU A 80 -12.20 0.66 0.53
N GLU A 81 -12.23 1.97 0.25
CA GLU A 81 -13.48 2.72 0.22
C GLU A 81 -14.43 2.15 -0.82
N GLN A 82 -13.90 1.79 -1.97
CA GLN A 82 -14.68 1.17 -3.04
C GLN A 82 -15.24 -0.19 -2.61
N TYR A 83 -14.41 -1.00 -1.97
CA TYR A 83 -14.85 -2.31 -1.46
C TYR A 83 -16.01 -2.16 -0.47
N PHE A 84 -15.85 -1.29 0.53
CA PHE A 84 -16.88 -1.11 1.55
C PHE A 84 -18.13 -0.43 1.01
N SER A 85 -17.98 0.46 0.05
CA SER A 85 -19.10 1.11 -0.61
C SER A 85 -19.94 0.11 -1.38
N THR A 86 -19.31 -0.77 -2.16
CA THR A 86 -19.98 -1.82 -2.90
C THR A 86 -20.69 -2.80 -1.96
N ARG A 87 -20.01 -3.15 -0.87
CA ARG A 87 -20.55 -4.06 0.12
C ARG A 87 -21.78 -3.47 0.82
N SER A 88 -21.78 -2.18 1.13
CA SER A 88 -22.90 -1.54 1.81
C SER A 88 -24.14 -1.39 0.94
N LEU A 89 -24.02 -1.55 -0.36
CA LEU A 89 -25.17 -1.52 -1.27
C LEU A 89 -25.95 -2.83 -1.25
N ASN A 90 -25.40 -3.85 -0.66
CA ASN A 90 -26.08 -5.15 -0.53
C ASN A 90 -26.83 -5.24 0.81
#